data_1e54bb8392a8a53d61b73eadfef8716a
#
_entry.id   1e54bb8392a8a53d61b73eadfef8716a
#
_cell.length_a   1.000
_cell.length_b   1.000
_cell.length_c   1.000
_cell.angle_alpha   90.00
_cell.angle_beta   90.00
_cell.angle_gamma   90.00
#
_symmetry.space_group_name_H-M   'P 1'
#
loop_
_entity.id
_entity.type
_entity.pdbx_description
1 polymer ?
#
loop_
_entity_poly.entity_id
_entity_poly.type
_entity_poly.pdbx_seq_one_letter_code
_entity_poly.pdbx_strand_id
1 'polypeptide(L)'
;MKQPIKGDTKTKAKKKKKKTVSVNKANPFNAKKRRNINQKYGTSKLERDFAKDFLEKNGIKFVYQYEAKDIKRFFDFAITSYSEVNYLTEVKDGIKCVKQEGQYFPVSFMIEVDGGYYHSDPRVVDENKLNPMQKHNKFIDKVKDRWCGLHCIPLLRIWEYDIRHNPKLVLEQLNQYIDIGLKKKKIEENFKKPH
;
A
#
# COMPACT_ATOMS: atom_id res chain seq x y z
N MET A 1 59.53 -34.44 -62.92
CA MET A 1 58.22 -34.60 -63.59
C MET A 1 57.08 -34.64 -62.54
N LYS A 2 56.07 -33.94 -62.85
CA LYS A 2 54.77 -33.91 -62.20
C LYS A 2 54.64 -33.12 -60.91
N GLN A 3 53.98 -32.00 -61.08
CA GLN A 3 53.40 -31.06 -60.21
C GLN A 3 52.03 -31.53 -59.58
N PRO A 4 51.37 -30.73 -58.92
CA PRO A 4 50.90 -30.62 -57.54
C PRO A 4 49.40 -30.69 -57.46
N ILE A 5 48.81 -30.77 -56.33
CA ILE A 5 47.38 -30.51 -56.12
C ILE A 5 47.22 -29.53 -55.00
N LYS A 6 46.63 -28.41 -55.37
CA LYS A 6 46.13 -27.34 -54.45
C LYS A 6 44.97 -27.85 -53.63
N GLY A 7 45.09 -27.73 -52.33
CA GLY A 7 43.97 -27.93 -51.42
C GLY A 7 43.37 -26.58 -51.01
N ASP A 8 42.16 -26.32 -51.41
CA ASP A 8 41.36 -25.15 -51.02
C ASP A 8 40.93 -25.25 -49.54
N THR A 9 41.50 -24.44 -48.71
CA THR A 9 41.00 -24.25 -47.35
C THR A 9 39.92 -23.20 -47.35
N LYS A 10 38.65 -23.62 -47.35
CA LYS A 10 37.48 -22.76 -47.09
C LYS A 10 37.41 -22.38 -45.64
N THR A 11 37.87 -21.20 -45.32
CA THR A 11 37.67 -20.57 -44.00
C THR A 11 36.20 -20.24 -43.82
N LYS A 12 35.50 -21.01 -42.98
CA LYS A 12 34.12 -20.69 -42.52
C LYS A 12 34.18 -19.52 -41.56
N ALA A 13 33.78 -18.35 -42.01
CA ALA A 13 33.54 -17.19 -41.16
C ALA A 13 32.39 -17.50 -40.19
N LYS A 14 32.69 -17.64 -38.89
CA LYS A 14 31.71 -17.72 -37.84
C LYS A 14 31.01 -16.35 -37.67
N LYS A 15 29.80 -16.21 -38.20
CA LYS A 15 28.92 -15.09 -37.88
C LYS A 15 28.64 -15.08 -36.36
N LYS A 16 29.26 -14.17 -35.60
CA LYS A 16 28.87 -13.85 -34.25
C LYS A 16 27.48 -13.29 -34.28
N LYS A 17 26.47 -14.07 -33.85
CA LYS A 17 25.15 -13.56 -33.51
C LYS A 17 25.33 -12.57 -32.38
N LYS A 18 25.14 -11.28 -32.64
CA LYS A 18 24.92 -10.28 -31.59
C LYS A 18 23.68 -10.71 -30.82
N LYS A 19 23.82 -11.16 -29.59
CA LYS A 19 22.71 -11.26 -28.63
C LYS A 19 22.27 -9.83 -28.36
N THR A 20 21.19 -9.41 -29.01
CA THR A 20 20.42 -8.24 -28.58
C THR A 20 19.86 -8.60 -27.20
N VAL A 21 20.48 -8.10 -26.18
CA VAL A 21 19.90 -8.09 -24.83
C VAL A 21 18.70 -7.16 -24.91
N SER A 22 17.52 -7.75 -25.08
CA SER A 22 16.26 -7.01 -24.88
C SER A 22 16.23 -6.66 -23.40
N VAL A 23 16.63 -5.44 -23.08
CA VAL A 23 16.37 -4.85 -21.79
C VAL A 23 14.86 -4.66 -21.74
N ASN A 24 14.15 -5.68 -21.26
CA ASN A 24 12.80 -5.52 -20.77
C ASN A 24 12.88 -4.54 -19.59
N LYS A 25 12.87 -3.24 -19.91
CA LYS A 25 12.54 -2.19 -18.95
C LYS A 25 11.12 -2.47 -18.50
N ALA A 26 11.00 -3.30 -17.47
CA ALA A 26 9.75 -3.42 -16.75
C ALA A 26 9.42 -2.01 -16.29
N ASN A 27 8.43 -1.39 -16.96
CA ASN A 27 7.97 -0.06 -16.60
C ASN A 27 7.47 -0.15 -15.16
N PRO A 28 8.15 0.47 -14.19
CA PRO A 28 7.75 0.42 -12.79
C PRO A 28 6.34 0.99 -12.58
N PHE A 29 5.83 1.73 -13.56
CA PHE A 29 4.49 2.32 -13.56
C PHE A 29 3.38 1.35 -14.05
N ASN A 30 3.72 0.19 -14.60
CA ASN A 30 2.74 -0.85 -14.96
C ASN A 30 2.29 -1.70 -13.76
N ALA A 31 2.12 -1.08 -12.61
CA ALA A 31 1.58 -1.73 -11.41
C ALA A 31 0.17 -2.32 -11.64
N LYS A 32 -0.58 -1.84 -12.64
CA LYS A 32 -1.89 -2.39 -13.03
C LYS A 32 -1.86 -3.87 -13.44
N LYS A 33 -0.84 -4.32 -14.17
CA LYS A 33 -0.75 -5.71 -14.62
C LYS A 33 -0.41 -6.69 -13.50
N ARG A 34 0.27 -6.23 -12.45
CA ARG A 34 0.70 -7.10 -11.34
C ARG A 34 -0.38 -7.30 -10.28
N ARG A 35 -1.32 -6.35 -10.11
CA ARG A 35 -2.40 -6.44 -9.11
C ARG A 35 -3.54 -7.37 -9.51
N ASN A 36 -3.67 -7.73 -10.79
CA ASN A 36 -4.83 -8.48 -11.29
C ASN A 36 -4.76 -9.99 -11.15
N ILE A 37 -3.65 -10.58 -10.71
CA ILE A 37 -3.56 -12.03 -10.84
C ILE A 37 -3.76 -12.77 -9.54
N ASN A 38 -3.54 -12.22 -8.36
CA ASN A 38 -3.80 -12.96 -7.12
C ASN A 38 -3.81 -12.13 -5.84
N GLN A 39 -4.01 -10.82 -5.90
CA GLN A 39 -4.12 -9.93 -4.72
C GLN A 39 -3.00 -10.08 -3.65
N LYS A 40 -1.96 -10.82 -3.97
CA LYS A 40 -0.82 -11.02 -3.08
C LYS A 40 0.16 -9.86 -3.09
N TYR A 41 -0.08 -8.87 -3.95
CA TYR A 41 0.75 -7.68 -4.04
C TYR A 41 0.08 -6.55 -3.26
N GLY A 42 0.75 -6.12 -2.25
CA GLY A 42 0.36 -4.98 -1.44
C GLY A 42 0.08 -5.32 0.02
N THR A 43 0.04 -6.61 0.38
CA THR A 43 -0.16 -7.01 1.77
C THR A 43 1.17 -7.48 2.37
N SER A 44 1.75 -6.68 3.23
CA SER A 44 2.98 -7.04 3.91
C SER A 44 2.69 -7.88 5.16
N LYS A 45 3.71 -8.60 5.64
CA LYS A 45 3.60 -9.25 6.94
C LYS A 45 3.35 -8.23 8.05
N LEU A 46 3.98 -7.06 7.94
CA LEU A 46 3.83 -5.96 8.89
C LEU A 46 2.37 -5.48 9.00
N GLU A 47 1.68 -5.29 7.86
CA GLU A 47 0.25 -4.92 7.84
C GLU A 47 -0.62 -6.00 8.51
N ARG A 48 -0.38 -7.28 8.21
CA ARG A 48 -1.14 -8.39 8.82
C ARG A 48 -0.91 -8.50 10.33
N ASP A 49 0.33 -8.37 10.77
CA ASP A 49 0.67 -8.39 12.18
C ASP A 49 0.00 -7.20 12.89
N PHE A 50 0.07 -6.01 12.29
CA PHE A 50 -0.60 -4.81 12.80
C PHE A 50 -2.12 -5.00 12.92
N ALA A 51 -2.77 -5.52 11.87
CA ALA A 51 -4.21 -5.77 11.90
C ALA A 51 -4.61 -6.69 13.06
N LYS A 52 -3.87 -7.78 13.27
CA LYS A 52 -4.16 -8.75 14.33
C LYS A 52 -3.89 -8.18 15.72
N ASP A 53 -2.74 -7.53 15.89
CA ASP A 53 -2.27 -7.13 17.20
C ASP A 53 -2.91 -5.83 17.70
N PHE A 54 -3.27 -4.93 16.80
CA PHE A 54 -3.80 -3.61 17.17
C PHE A 54 -5.29 -3.43 16.82
N LEU A 55 -5.77 -3.99 15.72
CA LEU A 55 -7.16 -3.78 15.29
C LEU A 55 -8.08 -4.90 15.76
N GLU A 56 -7.81 -6.15 15.40
CA GLU A 56 -8.67 -7.29 15.79
C GLU A 56 -8.73 -7.50 17.30
N LYS A 57 -7.59 -7.49 17.98
CA LYS A 57 -7.52 -7.68 19.44
C LYS A 57 -8.30 -6.61 20.22
N ASN A 58 -8.39 -5.40 19.67
CA ASN A 58 -9.13 -4.30 20.29
C ASN A 58 -10.56 -4.16 19.77
N GLY A 59 -11.04 -5.11 18.97
CA GLY A 59 -12.41 -5.11 18.44
C GLY A 59 -12.70 -3.97 17.46
N ILE A 60 -11.68 -3.35 16.89
CA ILE A 60 -11.81 -2.24 15.96
C ILE A 60 -12.30 -2.78 14.61
N LYS A 61 -13.38 -2.21 14.09
CA LYS A 61 -13.94 -2.55 12.77
C LYS A 61 -13.21 -1.78 11.67
N PHE A 62 -12.70 -2.49 10.67
CA PHE A 62 -11.93 -1.89 9.58
C PHE A 62 -12.14 -2.62 8.26
N VAL A 63 -12.00 -1.90 7.16
CA VAL A 63 -11.80 -2.46 5.82
C VAL A 63 -10.30 -2.62 5.58
N TYR A 64 -9.88 -3.80 5.19
CA TYR A 64 -8.48 -4.07 4.83
C TYR A 64 -8.25 -3.84 3.35
N GLN A 65 -7.19 -3.11 2.99
CA GLN A 65 -6.90 -2.72 1.61
C GLN A 65 -8.09 -1.96 0.98
N TYR A 66 -8.44 -0.84 1.59
CA TYR A 66 -9.50 0.03 1.09
C TYR A 66 -9.16 0.63 -0.27
N GLU A 67 -10.03 0.45 -1.25
CA GLU A 67 -9.83 0.96 -2.61
C GLU A 67 -10.42 2.38 -2.79
N ALA A 68 -9.54 3.38 -2.94
CA ALA A 68 -9.91 4.70 -3.43
C ALA A 68 -9.90 4.70 -4.97
N LYS A 69 -11.07 4.42 -5.58
CA LYS A 69 -11.19 4.12 -7.02
C LYS A 69 -10.83 5.30 -7.91
N ASP A 70 -11.14 6.50 -7.51
CA ASP A 70 -10.88 7.75 -8.24
C ASP A 70 -9.39 8.00 -8.43
N ILE A 71 -8.58 7.77 -7.41
CA ILE A 71 -7.11 7.89 -7.51
C ILE A 71 -6.42 6.55 -7.82
N LYS A 72 -7.16 5.44 -7.90
CA LYS A 72 -6.65 4.07 -8.16
C LYS A 72 -5.54 3.68 -7.18
N ARG A 73 -5.78 3.91 -5.90
CA ARG A 73 -4.88 3.58 -4.80
C ARG A 73 -5.61 2.79 -3.73
N PHE A 74 -4.82 2.03 -2.97
CA PHE A 74 -5.31 1.31 -1.81
C PHE A 74 -4.69 1.93 -0.56
N PHE A 75 -5.52 2.12 0.46
CA PHE A 75 -5.08 2.39 1.81
C PHE A 75 -5.03 1.07 2.57
N ASP A 76 -4.06 0.92 3.48
CA ASP A 76 -3.89 -0.34 4.20
C ASP A 76 -5.14 -0.65 5.02
N PHE A 77 -5.66 0.33 5.75
CA PHE A 77 -6.88 0.17 6.52
C PHE A 77 -7.75 1.42 6.45
N ALA A 78 -9.07 1.19 6.35
CA ALA A 78 -10.07 2.22 6.60
C ALA A 78 -10.88 1.84 7.83
N ILE A 79 -10.82 2.66 8.86
CA ILE A 79 -11.59 2.45 10.08
C ILE A 79 -13.01 2.90 9.83
N THR A 80 -13.96 1.98 10.01
CA THR A 80 -15.37 2.26 9.74
C THR A 80 -15.98 3.10 10.84
N SER A 81 -16.95 3.93 10.47
CA SER A 81 -17.74 4.66 11.45
C SER A 81 -18.42 3.68 12.39
N TYR A 82 -18.38 3.96 13.68
CA TYR A 82 -19.09 3.19 14.71
C TYR A 82 -20.60 3.46 14.62
N SER A 83 -21.20 3.12 13.48
CA SER A 83 -22.65 3.15 13.31
C SER A 83 -23.22 1.77 13.67
N GLU A 84 -24.51 1.70 14.04
CA GLU A 84 -25.23 0.46 14.28
C GLU A 84 -25.46 -0.39 13.02
N VAL A 85 -24.84 -0.01 11.91
CA VAL A 85 -24.95 -0.71 10.64
C VAL A 85 -24.27 -2.07 10.76
N ASN A 86 -25.00 -3.11 10.41
CA ASN A 86 -24.47 -4.45 10.28
C ASN A 86 -23.62 -4.52 9.01
N TYR A 87 -22.32 -4.35 9.15
CA TYR A 87 -21.39 -4.52 8.05
C TYR A 87 -21.20 -6.00 7.72
N LEU A 88 -21.15 -6.32 6.43
CA LEU A 88 -20.71 -7.62 5.98
C LEU A 88 -19.23 -7.82 6.33
N THR A 89 -18.91 -8.99 6.86
CA THR A 89 -17.54 -9.35 7.20
C THR A 89 -16.97 -10.31 6.17
N GLU A 90 -15.66 -10.22 5.95
CA GLU A 90 -14.91 -11.17 5.12
C GLU A 90 -13.60 -11.55 5.82
N VAL A 91 -12.99 -12.62 5.33
CA VAL A 91 -11.62 -12.99 5.73
C VAL A 91 -10.70 -12.77 4.54
N LYS A 92 -9.74 -11.85 4.69
CA LYS A 92 -8.79 -11.47 3.65
C LYS A 92 -7.37 -11.62 4.20
N ASP A 93 -6.55 -12.45 3.56
CA ASP A 93 -5.18 -12.79 4.00
C ASP A 93 -5.08 -13.29 5.46
N GLY A 94 -6.13 -13.97 5.95
CA GLY A 94 -6.23 -14.47 7.33
C GLY A 94 -6.59 -13.39 8.37
N ILE A 95 -7.07 -12.24 7.92
CA ILE A 95 -7.54 -11.12 8.73
C ILE A 95 -9.07 -11.05 8.61
N LYS A 96 -9.77 -11.00 9.75
CA LYS A 96 -11.21 -10.77 9.78
C LYS A 96 -11.49 -9.28 9.70
N CYS A 97 -12.08 -8.84 8.59
CA CYS A 97 -12.32 -7.43 8.31
C CYS A 97 -13.73 -7.20 7.78
N VAL A 98 -14.09 -5.94 7.62
CA VAL A 98 -15.34 -5.50 6.99
C VAL A 98 -15.16 -5.48 5.49
N LYS A 99 -16.13 -5.98 4.75
CA LYS A 99 -16.15 -5.91 3.29
C LYS A 99 -16.50 -4.52 2.83
N GLN A 100 -15.66 -3.93 1.99
CA GLN A 100 -15.95 -2.64 1.36
C GLN A 100 -17.07 -2.80 0.34
N GLU A 101 -18.21 -2.15 0.55
CA GLU A 101 -19.32 -2.12 -0.38
C GLU A 101 -19.46 -0.72 -1.01
N GLY A 102 -19.13 -0.65 -2.29
CA GLY A 102 -19.23 0.60 -3.05
C GLY A 102 -18.07 1.58 -2.84
N GLN A 103 -18.19 2.74 -3.51
CA GLN A 103 -17.15 3.77 -3.52
C GLN A 103 -17.22 4.71 -2.31
N TYR A 104 -18.42 4.91 -1.78
CA TYR A 104 -18.70 5.86 -0.68
C TYR A 104 -18.94 5.11 0.64
N PHE A 105 -18.08 4.15 0.91
CA PHE A 105 -18.14 3.41 2.16
C PHE A 105 -17.80 4.37 3.32
N PRO A 106 -18.62 4.39 4.40
CA PRO A 106 -18.41 5.33 5.50
C PRO A 106 -17.13 5.01 6.27
N VAL A 107 -16.23 5.95 6.30
CA VAL A 107 -14.91 5.84 6.93
C VAL A 107 -14.74 6.94 7.97
N SER A 108 -14.28 6.58 9.17
CA SER A 108 -13.92 7.53 10.23
C SER A 108 -12.53 8.12 9.99
N PHE A 109 -11.55 7.27 9.69
CA PHE A 109 -10.19 7.65 9.33
C PHE A 109 -9.48 6.52 8.59
N MET A 110 -8.39 6.86 7.90
CA MET A 110 -7.51 5.90 7.23
C MET A 110 -6.27 5.62 8.05
N ILE A 111 -5.67 4.44 7.86
CA ILE A 111 -4.37 4.07 8.41
C ILE A 111 -3.46 3.59 7.28
N GLU A 112 -2.23 4.06 7.28
CA GLU A 112 -1.10 3.54 6.51
C GLU A 112 -0.05 2.99 7.47
N VAL A 113 0.45 1.80 7.20
CA VAL A 113 1.53 1.15 7.95
C VAL A 113 2.81 1.26 7.13
N ASP A 114 3.62 2.24 7.48
CA ASP A 114 4.77 2.65 6.70
C ASP A 114 6.03 1.87 7.11
N GLY A 115 6.51 1.00 6.22
CA GLY A 115 7.79 0.30 6.38
C GLY A 115 8.96 1.28 6.30
N GLY A 116 9.87 1.23 7.28
CA GLY A 116 10.92 2.24 7.47
C GLY A 116 11.78 2.49 6.23
N TYR A 117 12.21 1.44 5.54
CA TYR A 117 13.02 1.57 4.33
C TYR A 117 12.23 2.08 3.12
N TYR A 118 11.03 1.55 2.90
CA TYR A 118 10.24 1.80 1.69
C TYR A 118 9.62 3.20 1.67
N HIS A 119 9.18 3.70 2.82
CA HIS A 119 8.57 5.01 3.00
C HIS A 119 9.54 6.06 3.51
N SER A 120 10.82 5.69 3.63
CA SER A 120 11.91 6.61 4.00
C SER A 120 11.72 7.24 5.37
N ASP A 121 11.52 6.39 6.40
CA ASP A 121 11.55 6.85 7.79
C ASP A 121 12.86 7.60 8.03
N PRO A 122 12.83 8.87 8.47
CA PRO A 122 14.03 9.66 8.68
C PRO A 122 14.98 9.08 9.74
N ARG A 123 14.51 8.18 10.58
CA ARG A 123 15.34 7.40 11.53
C ARG A 123 16.18 6.32 10.84
N VAL A 124 15.81 5.92 9.61
CA VAL A 124 16.41 4.80 8.88
C VAL A 124 17.09 5.25 7.58
N VAL A 125 16.55 6.28 6.93
CA VAL A 125 16.94 6.68 5.57
C VAL A 125 17.29 8.18 5.54
N ASP A 126 18.44 8.49 4.96
CA ASP A 126 18.84 9.88 4.68
C ASP A 126 17.98 10.44 3.53
N GLU A 127 17.20 11.49 3.81
CA GLU A 127 16.30 12.13 2.83
C GLU A 127 17.03 12.67 1.61
N ASN A 128 18.31 13.03 1.73
CA ASN A 128 19.12 13.54 0.62
C ASN A 128 19.60 12.42 -0.32
N LYS A 129 19.49 11.15 0.08
CA LYS A 129 20.00 9.98 -0.66
C LYS A 129 18.91 9.01 -1.10
N LEU A 130 17.70 9.50 -1.30
CA LEU A 130 16.58 8.66 -1.70
C LEU A 130 16.81 8.03 -3.08
N ASN A 131 16.61 6.72 -3.15
CA ASN A 131 16.60 6.00 -4.41
C ASN A 131 15.29 6.25 -5.21
N PRO A 132 15.24 5.87 -6.51
CA PRO A 132 14.06 6.12 -7.35
C PRO A 132 12.77 5.50 -6.82
N MET A 133 12.83 4.35 -6.15
CA MET A 133 11.67 3.69 -5.56
C MET A 133 11.13 4.49 -4.37
N GLN A 134 12.01 4.94 -3.49
CA GLN A 134 11.64 5.75 -2.32
C GLN A 134 11.04 7.10 -2.73
N LYS A 135 11.64 7.77 -3.74
CA LYS A 135 11.07 8.99 -4.33
C LYS A 135 9.66 8.76 -4.89
N HIS A 136 9.47 7.61 -5.57
CA HIS A 136 8.16 7.24 -6.09
C HIS A 136 7.14 6.99 -4.97
N ASN A 137 7.54 6.28 -3.91
CA ASN A 137 6.66 6.03 -2.77
C ASN A 137 6.27 7.34 -2.08
N LYS A 138 7.21 8.24 -1.81
CA LYS A 138 6.90 9.59 -1.30
C LYS A 138 5.91 10.36 -2.18
N PHE A 139 5.99 10.21 -3.49
CA PHE A 139 5.00 10.80 -4.39
C PHE A 139 3.61 10.17 -4.20
N ILE A 140 3.54 8.84 -4.10
CA ILE A 140 2.27 8.14 -3.83
C ILE A 140 1.69 8.53 -2.48
N ASP A 141 2.53 8.66 -1.46
CA ASP A 141 2.12 9.09 -0.12
C ASP A 141 1.46 10.48 -0.18
N LYS A 142 2.07 11.44 -0.86
CA LYS A 142 1.47 12.77 -1.08
C LYS A 142 0.12 12.72 -1.82
N VAL A 143 -0.04 11.79 -2.78
CA VAL A 143 -1.33 11.60 -3.47
C VAL A 143 -2.39 11.12 -2.50
N LYS A 144 -2.06 10.16 -1.62
CA LYS A 144 -2.95 9.65 -0.58
C LYS A 144 -3.30 10.74 0.44
N ASP A 145 -2.29 11.49 0.92
CA ASP A 145 -2.49 12.59 1.87
C ASP A 145 -3.45 13.65 1.30
N ARG A 146 -3.22 14.05 0.04
CA ARG A 146 -4.10 15.01 -0.63
C ARG A 146 -5.53 14.48 -0.79
N TRP A 147 -5.67 13.20 -1.16
CA TRP A 147 -6.99 12.58 -1.29
C TRP A 147 -7.74 12.59 0.03
N CYS A 148 -7.09 12.20 1.11
CA CYS A 148 -7.67 12.26 2.46
C CYS A 148 -8.08 13.68 2.84
N GLY A 149 -7.24 14.68 2.56
CA GLY A 149 -7.56 16.09 2.80
C GLY A 149 -8.79 16.58 2.05
N LEU A 150 -8.91 16.23 0.75
CA LEU A 150 -10.05 16.60 -0.09
C LEU A 150 -11.36 15.95 0.37
N HIS A 151 -11.30 14.76 0.95
CA HIS A 151 -12.46 14.04 1.47
C HIS A 151 -12.72 14.30 2.96
N CYS A 152 -11.95 15.19 3.58
CA CYS A 152 -12.02 15.46 5.03
C CYS A 152 -11.93 14.18 5.89
N ILE A 153 -11.15 13.20 5.44
CA ILE A 153 -10.89 11.93 6.14
C ILE A 153 -9.52 12.03 6.79
N PRO A 154 -9.40 11.95 8.12
CA PRO A 154 -8.09 11.91 8.77
C PRO A 154 -7.25 10.71 8.31
N LEU A 155 -5.95 10.89 8.17
CA LEU A 155 -5.01 9.83 7.83
C LEU A 155 -3.99 9.68 8.96
N LEU A 156 -3.94 8.49 9.55
CA LEU A 156 -2.95 8.09 10.54
C LEU A 156 -1.85 7.28 9.87
N ARG A 157 -0.62 7.78 9.93
CA ARG A 157 0.56 7.04 9.47
C ARG A 157 1.29 6.46 10.67
N ILE A 158 1.56 5.16 10.62
CA ILE A 158 2.21 4.41 11.69
C ILE A 158 3.47 3.76 11.15
N TRP A 159 4.61 4.14 11.71
CA TRP A 159 5.89 3.60 11.29
C TRP A 159 6.12 2.19 11.83
N GLU A 160 6.74 1.33 11.01
CA GLU A 160 7.21 0.01 11.43
C GLU A 160 8.05 0.08 12.71
N TYR A 161 8.87 1.11 12.88
CA TYR A 161 9.69 1.31 14.07
C TYR A 161 8.81 1.41 15.33
N ASP A 162 7.74 2.19 15.27
CA ASP A 162 6.88 2.42 16.43
C ASP A 162 6.03 1.19 16.76
N ILE A 163 5.58 0.44 15.74
CA ILE A 163 4.91 -0.85 15.94
C ILE A 163 5.80 -1.81 16.73
N ARG A 164 7.09 -1.85 16.44
CA ARG A 164 8.05 -2.79 17.04
C ARG A 164 8.56 -2.36 18.40
N HIS A 165 8.78 -1.06 18.60
CA HIS A 165 9.48 -0.53 19.78
C HIS A 165 8.59 0.29 20.72
N ASN A 166 7.49 0.86 20.22
CA ASN A 166 6.61 1.77 20.94
C ASN A 166 5.13 1.38 20.83
N PRO A 167 4.73 0.11 21.07
CA PRO A 167 3.35 -0.35 20.83
C PRO A 167 2.31 0.40 21.67
N LYS A 168 2.67 0.92 22.84
CA LYS A 168 1.79 1.75 23.67
C LYS A 168 1.48 3.08 22.99
N LEU A 169 2.48 3.74 22.41
CA LEU A 169 2.30 4.98 21.65
C LEU A 169 1.37 4.75 20.46
N VAL A 170 1.50 3.63 19.76
CA VAL A 170 0.62 3.26 18.64
C VAL A 170 -0.84 3.14 19.11
N LEU A 171 -1.08 2.49 20.26
CA LEU A 171 -2.43 2.37 20.82
C LEU A 171 -2.99 3.73 21.25
N GLU A 172 -2.18 4.59 21.83
CA GLU A 172 -2.58 5.96 22.21
C GLU A 172 -2.99 6.76 20.97
N GLN A 173 -2.21 6.71 19.88
CA GLN A 173 -2.54 7.36 18.62
C GLN A 173 -3.85 6.82 18.03
N LEU A 174 -4.05 5.50 18.01
CA LEU A 174 -5.28 4.88 17.55
C LEU A 174 -6.50 5.37 18.33
N ASN A 175 -6.41 5.39 19.66
CA ASN A 175 -7.49 5.84 20.53
C ASN A 175 -7.81 7.32 20.30
N GLN A 176 -6.80 8.19 20.11
CA GLN A 176 -7.01 9.59 19.78
C GLN A 176 -7.81 9.77 18.47
N TYR A 177 -7.48 8.99 17.42
CA TYR A 177 -8.18 9.05 16.15
C TYR A 177 -9.60 8.48 16.23
N ILE A 178 -9.81 7.43 17.02
CA ILE A 178 -11.15 6.89 17.32
C ILE A 178 -12.00 7.95 18.02
N ASP A 179 -11.48 8.63 19.02
CA ASP A 179 -12.17 9.69 19.74
C ASP A 179 -12.56 10.88 18.84
N ILE A 180 -11.66 11.28 17.94
CA ILE A 180 -11.94 12.30 16.91
C ILE A 180 -13.09 11.85 16.02
N GLY A 181 -13.06 10.61 15.53
CA GLY A 181 -14.13 10.06 14.71
C GLY A 181 -15.48 10.01 15.39
N LEU A 182 -15.51 9.62 16.66
CA LEU A 182 -16.73 9.61 17.48
C LEU A 182 -17.29 11.02 17.72
N LYS A 183 -16.43 12.00 17.99
CA LYS A 183 -16.85 13.41 18.17
C LYS A 183 -17.44 13.96 16.88
N LYS A 184 -16.81 13.73 15.74
CA LYS A 184 -17.31 14.14 14.42
C LYS A 184 -18.71 13.57 14.17
N LYS A 185 -18.91 12.30 14.43
CA LYS A 185 -20.21 11.63 14.27
C LYS A 185 -21.28 12.26 15.12
N LYS A 186 -21.03 12.52 16.41
CA LYS A 186 -21.99 13.19 17.30
C LYS A 186 -22.42 14.56 16.79
N ILE A 187 -21.47 15.32 16.23
CA ILE A 187 -21.75 16.63 15.63
C ILE A 187 -22.67 16.45 14.43
N GLU A 188 -22.38 15.56 13.51
CA GLU A 188 -23.20 15.31 12.31
C GLU A 188 -24.61 14.84 12.66
N GLU A 189 -24.78 14.01 13.67
CA GLU A 189 -26.09 13.55 14.15
C GLU A 189 -26.93 14.68 14.76
N ASN A 190 -26.28 15.61 15.47
CA ASN A 190 -26.96 16.78 16.04
C ASN A 190 -27.49 17.74 14.97
N PHE A 191 -26.74 17.89 13.85
CA PHE A 191 -27.19 18.71 12.72
C PHE A 191 -28.33 18.07 11.89
N LYS A 192 -28.49 16.74 11.98
CA LYS A 192 -29.56 16.02 11.26
C LYS A 192 -30.87 15.91 12.03
N LYS A 193 -30.92 16.32 13.30
CA LYS A 193 -32.18 16.35 14.07
C LYS A 193 -32.99 17.54 13.60
N PRO A 194 -34.23 17.34 13.06
CA PRO A 194 -35.13 18.46 12.77
C PRO A 194 -35.45 19.16 14.08
N HIS A 195 -35.43 20.47 14.06
CA HIS A 195 -35.95 21.31 15.15
C HIS A 195 -37.47 21.29 15.19
#